data_828d603f7e1be883ccdafbea8f728a48
#
_entry.id   828d603f7e1be883ccdafbea8f728a48
#
_cell.length_a   1.000
_cell.length_b   1.000
_cell.length_c   1.000
_cell.angle_alpha   90.00
_cell.angle_beta   90.00
_cell.angle_gamma   90.00
#
_symmetry.space_group_name_H-M   'P 1'
#
loop_
_entity.id
_entity.type
_entity.pdbx_description
1 polymer ?
#
loop_
_entity_poly.entity_id
_entity_poly.type
_entity_poly.pdbx_seq_one_letter_code
_entity_poly.pdbx_strand_id
1 'polypeptide(L)'
;MATRPPLLGTVTPMPPETPAVLAADPDSFHRFHHEVLPERIAAGNGALAHHYLADRGTLGIRTPAGSWTFVPRRGSVDLVKGEEGADSVVEVDLDAWLGLVSDLDTAPGLFYTDRATVPVGNPMRFMGWEPGLRALFHGIPVFDPNTADLRGLDGTPLGPNQAFTLDDIGTEAARHFLRTAGYLWVRGAFDADEVAGMLANTAVLADEARPGDMTSWWGRDSGGAEVLTRVLRAASRPGLRALADDPRIRRIVEASDEDLAPKVPDDPEAVDRVTVLWKRPNMAEGLADLPWHRDCGMGGHAINCPSAVLTICLTDGSPEAGQLRFLPGSHRGAFPFVDGTAVEAPGGIGLPIEAGDVTMHYSDLMHASLPPTSSDGPYRISVLIGFSPSDAGHHRGERHYNDALLINEDGQVDHLGQRLADGG
;
A
#
# COMPACT_ATOMS: atom_id res chain seq x y z
N MET A 1 24.54 -7.55 -33.98
CA MET A 1 25.01 -6.78 -32.83
C MET A 1 23.95 -5.73 -32.58
N ALA A 2 23.06 -5.97 -31.65
CA ALA A 2 22.03 -5.02 -31.26
C ALA A 2 22.63 -4.08 -30.19
N THR A 3 22.65 -2.81 -30.47
CA THR A 3 23.12 -1.76 -29.56
C THR A 3 22.17 -1.67 -28.36
N ARG A 4 22.70 -1.90 -27.18
CA ARG A 4 22.04 -1.74 -25.88
C ARG A 4 21.60 -0.27 -25.71
N PRO A 5 20.34 0.02 -25.33
CA PRO A 5 19.96 1.38 -25.03
C PRO A 5 20.74 1.91 -23.81
N PRO A 6 20.98 3.23 -23.70
CA PRO A 6 21.73 3.79 -22.60
C PRO A 6 21.00 3.55 -21.28
N LEU A 7 21.75 3.11 -20.27
CA LEU A 7 21.30 3.02 -18.88
C LEU A 7 20.74 4.40 -18.46
N LEU A 8 19.49 4.42 -18.04
CA LEU A 8 18.91 5.58 -17.37
C LEU A 8 19.80 5.88 -16.16
N GLY A 9 20.46 7.04 -16.20
CA GLY A 9 21.26 7.55 -15.09
C GLY A 9 20.41 7.58 -13.82
N THR A 10 21.05 7.43 -12.67
CA THR A 10 20.47 7.61 -11.36
C THR A 10 19.79 8.98 -11.30
N VAL A 11 18.50 9.02 -11.65
CA VAL A 11 17.65 10.17 -11.36
C VAL A 11 17.36 10.06 -9.87
N THR A 12 18.08 10.82 -9.07
CA THR A 12 17.61 11.18 -7.73
C THR A 12 16.26 11.86 -7.96
N PRO A 13 15.14 11.36 -7.44
CA PRO A 13 13.89 12.09 -7.55
C PRO A 13 14.13 13.45 -6.89
N MET A 14 14.10 14.53 -7.65
CA MET A 14 13.92 15.82 -7.03
C MET A 14 12.58 15.75 -6.31
N PRO A 15 12.50 16.21 -5.04
CA PRO A 15 11.20 16.43 -4.42
C PRO A 15 10.41 17.29 -5.42
N PRO A 16 9.13 16.94 -5.69
CA PRO A 16 8.35 17.76 -6.61
C PRO A 16 8.44 19.20 -6.13
N GLU A 17 8.96 20.10 -6.98
CA GLU A 17 8.82 21.53 -6.70
C GLU A 17 7.36 21.75 -6.35
N THR A 18 7.09 22.37 -5.22
CA THR A 18 5.74 22.60 -4.71
C THR A 18 4.94 23.19 -5.87
N PRO A 19 4.00 22.47 -6.49
CA PRO A 19 3.29 22.98 -7.64
C PRO A 19 2.60 24.27 -7.21
N ALA A 20 2.50 25.25 -8.08
CA ALA A 20 1.66 26.42 -7.85
C ALA A 20 0.34 25.92 -7.24
N VAL A 21 0.06 26.33 -6.01
CA VAL A 21 -0.95 25.74 -5.13
C VAL A 21 -2.24 25.50 -5.91
N LEU A 22 -2.52 24.25 -6.23
CA LEU A 22 -3.80 23.84 -6.79
C LEU A 22 -4.82 23.79 -5.64
N ALA A 23 -6.04 24.16 -5.93
CA ALA A 23 -7.16 24.08 -5.00
C ALA A 23 -8.28 23.22 -5.60
N ALA A 24 -9.22 22.78 -4.77
CA ALA A 24 -10.39 22.03 -5.22
C ALA A 24 -11.45 22.98 -5.86
N ASP A 25 -11.07 23.67 -6.92
CA ASP A 25 -11.91 24.65 -7.61
C ASP A 25 -11.81 24.51 -9.14
N PRO A 26 -12.80 25.06 -9.89
CA PRO A 26 -12.84 24.98 -11.35
C PRO A 26 -11.64 25.64 -12.04
N ASP A 27 -11.11 26.74 -11.50
CA ASP A 27 -10.00 27.46 -12.14
C ASP A 27 -8.71 26.63 -12.04
N SER A 28 -8.45 26.01 -10.90
CA SER A 28 -7.33 25.09 -10.72
C SER A 28 -7.47 23.85 -11.61
N PHE A 29 -8.69 23.28 -11.76
CA PHE A 29 -8.95 22.18 -12.66
C PHE A 29 -8.62 22.54 -14.11
N HIS A 30 -9.09 23.70 -14.58
CA HIS A 30 -8.81 24.17 -15.95
C HIS A 30 -7.33 24.49 -16.17
N ARG A 31 -6.70 25.19 -15.24
CA ARG A 31 -5.27 25.52 -15.31
C ARG A 31 -4.40 24.25 -15.35
N PHE A 32 -4.72 23.26 -14.52
CA PHE A 32 -3.99 21.99 -14.53
C PHE A 32 -3.99 21.34 -15.92
N HIS A 33 -5.15 21.21 -16.54
CA HIS A 33 -5.27 20.51 -17.83
C HIS A 33 -4.82 21.34 -19.04
N HIS A 34 -4.88 22.67 -18.96
CA HIS A 34 -4.47 23.55 -20.08
C HIS A 34 -2.99 23.94 -20.03
N GLU A 35 -2.39 24.01 -18.86
CA GLU A 35 -1.04 24.55 -18.68
C GLU A 35 -0.11 23.52 -18.03
N VAL A 36 -0.40 23.10 -16.78
CA VAL A 36 0.53 22.32 -15.96
C VAL A 36 0.78 20.93 -16.55
N LEU A 37 -0.27 20.21 -16.88
CA LEU A 37 -0.13 18.83 -17.37
C LEU A 37 0.47 18.75 -18.77
N PRO A 38 0.12 19.62 -19.75
CA PRO A 38 0.81 19.67 -21.04
C PRO A 38 2.31 19.93 -20.92
N GLU A 39 2.73 20.82 -20.02
CA GLU A 39 4.15 21.07 -19.74
C GLU A 39 4.85 19.83 -19.20
N ARG A 40 4.25 19.13 -18.24
CA ARG A 40 4.76 17.89 -17.69
C ARG A 40 4.87 16.77 -18.74
N ILE A 41 3.86 16.64 -19.59
CA ILE A 41 3.85 15.68 -20.70
C ILE A 41 5.01 15.97 -21.65
N ALA A 42 5.21 17.24 -22.03
CA ALA A 42 6.28 17.67 -22.89
C ALA A 42 7.67 17.52 -22.26
N ALA A 43 7.78 17.65 -20.95
CA ALA A 43 9.01 17.45 -20.18
C ALA A 43 9.46 15.97 -20.07
N GLY A 44 8.64 15.02 -20.55
CA GLY A 44 8.98 13.60 -20.59
C GLY A 44 8.00 12.66 -19.89
N ASN A 45 7.09 13.19 -19.05
CA ASN A 45 6.11 12.37 -18.33
C ASN A 45 5.18 11.61 -19.29
N GLY A 46 4.88 12.21 -20.45
CA GLY A 46 4.07 11.55 -21.49
C GLY A 46 4.71 10.26 -22.03
N ALA A 47 6.03 10.29 -22.28
CA ALA A 47 6.78 9.12 -22.74
C ALA A 47 6.88 8.06 -21.63
N LEU A 48 7.10 8.49 -20.40
CA LEU A 48 7.18 7.62 -19.23
C LEU A 48 5.85 6.86 -19.01
N ALA A 49 4.73 7.57 -19.07
CA ALA A 49 3.39 6.99 -18.92
C ALA A 49 3.01 6.09 -20.10
N HIS A 50 3.34 6.50 -21.32
CA HIS A 50 2.99 5.75 -22.53
C HIS A 50 3.53 4.33 -22.52
N HIS A 51 4.75 4.12 -22.03
CA HIS A 51 5.35 2.78 -21.95
C HIS A 51 4.42 1.75 -21.26
N TYR A 52 3.67 2.21 -20.28
CA TYR A 52 2.72 1.39 -19.52
C TYR A 52 1.29 1.44 -20.10
N LEU A 53 0.86 2.60 -20.63
CA LEU A 53 -0.53 2.85 -21.03
C LEU A 53 -0.87 2.45 -22.46
N ALA A 54 0.11 2.08 -23.30
CA ALA A 54 -0.06 1.91 -24.76
C ALA A 54 -1.28 1.08 -25.18
N ASP A 55 -1.59 0.02 -24.43
CA ASP A 55 -2.67 -0.92 -24.76
C ASP A 55 -3.88 -0.83 -23.79
N ARG A 56 -3.99 0.24 -22.99
CA ARG A 56 -5.03 0.34 -21.94
C ARG A 56 -6.29 1.08 -22.36
N GLY A 57 -6.39 1.50 -23.64
CA GLY A 57 -7.53 2.29 -24.11
C GLY A 57 -7.55 3.70 -23.51
N THR A 58 -8.67 4.40 -23.65
CA THR A 58 -8.82 5.80 -23.22
C THR A 58 -9.52 5.91 -21.86
N LEU A 59 -9.15 6.94 -21.07
CA LEU A 59 -9.78 7.23 -19.79
C LEU A 59 -10.27 8.68 -19.76
N GLY A 60 -11.57 8.89 -19.55
CA GLY A 60 -12.16 10.17 -19.23
C GLY A 60 -12.15 10.41 -17.71
N ILE A 61 -11.81 11.61 -17.27
CA ILE A 61 -12.01 12.08 -15.90
C ILE A 61 -13.02 13.23 -15.95
N ARG A 62 -14.15 13.05 -15.26
CA ARG A 62 -15.25 14.03 -15.15
C ARG A 62 -15.27 14.61 -13.75
N THR A 63 -15.46 15.92 -13.67
CA THR A 63 -15.72 16.67 -12.43
C THR A 63 -16.84 17.67 -12.67
N PRO A 64 -17.39 18.33 -11.64
CA PRO A 64 -18.35 19.44 -11.83
C PRO A 64 -17.80 20.62 -12.67
N ALA A 65 -16.49 20.75 -12.81
CA ALA A 65 -15.83 21.78 -13.64
C ALA A 65 -15.73 21.38 -15.12
N GLY A 66 -15.98 20.14 -15.47
CA GLY A 66 -15.89 19.61 -16.83
C GLY A 66 -15.17 18.27 -16.90
N SER A 67 -14.81 17.85 -18.12
CA SER A 67 -14.17 16.57 -18.35
C SER A 67 -12.99 16.66 -19.32
N TRP A 68 -12.06 15.72 -19.15
CA TRP A 68 -10.92 15.52 -20.03
C TRP A 68 -10.67 14.04 -20.26
N THR A 69 -10.33 13.69 -21.49
CA THR A 69 -9.98 12.33 -21.90
C THR A 69 -8.47 12.22 -22.14
N PHE A 70 -7.88 11.23 -21.53
CA PHE A 70 -6.49 10.83 -21.68
C PHE A 70 -6.40 9.75 -22.75
N VAL A 71 -5.64 9.99 -23.80
CA VAL A 71 -5.56 9.14 -25.00
C VAL A 71 -4.13 8.68 -25.22
N PRO A 72 -3.80 7.39 -25.02
CA PRO A 72 -2.47 6.89 -25.35
C PRO A 72 -2.18 7.11 -26.85
N ARG A 73 -1.04 7.70 -27.15
CA ARG A 73 -0.52 7.90 -28.52
C ARG A 73 0.92 7.38 -28.60
N ARG A 74 1.39 7.16 -29.81
CA ARG A 74 2.75 6.65 -29.98
C ARG A 74 3.78 7.58 -29.32
N GLY A 75 4.38 7.07 -28.24
CA GLY A 75 5.42 7.76 -27.47
C GLY A 75 4.94 8.85 -26.50
N SER A 76 3.63 9.03 -26.31
CA SER A 76 3.09 10.04 -25.39
C SER A 76 1.64 9.73 -25.00
N VAL A 77 1.00 10.66 -24.31
CA VAL A 77 -0.43 10.68 -23.99
C VAL A 77 -1.00 12.04 -24.38
N ASP A 78 -2.05 12.06 -25.20
CA ASP A 78 -2.76 13.27 -25.57
C ASP A 78 -3.87 13.56 -24.57
N LEU A 79 -4.17 14.86 -24.40
CA LEU A 79 -5.30 15.36 -23.63
C LEU A 79 -6.36 15.91 -24.57
N VAL A 80 -7.58 15.39 -24.45
CA VAL A 80 -8.74 15.82 -25.24
C VAL A 80 -9.79 16.36 -24.30
N LYS A 81 -10.24 17.63 -24.52
CA LYS A 81 -11.31 18.21 -23.71
C LYS A 81 -12.63 17.48 -24.01
N GLY A 82 -13.36 17.14 -22.95
CA GLY A 82 -14.58 16.35 -23.04
C GLY A 82 -14.31 14.87 -22.81
N GLU A 83 -15.35 14.07 -22.94
CA GLU A 83 -15.33 12.62 -22.67
C GLU A 83 -15.95 11.81 -23.80
N GLU A 84 -16.32 12.44 -24.90
CA GLU A 84 -16.95 11.76 -26.04
C GLU A 84 -16.00 10.73 -26.64
N GLY A 85 -16.46 9.48 -26.69
CA GLY A 85 -15.67 8.35 -27.19
C GLY A 85 -14.61 7.80 -26.22
N ALA A 86 -14.62 8.22 -24.96
CA ALA A 86 -13.79 7.57 -23.95
C ALA A 86 -14.26 6.13 -23.67
N ASP A 87 -13.33 5.19 -23.56
CA ASP A 87 -13.64 3.78 -23.27
C ASP A 87 -14.16 3.59 -21.84
N SER A 88 -13.71 4.43 -20.90
CA SER A 88 -14.28 4.53 -19.56
C SER A 88 -14.21 5.97 -19.07
N VAL A 89 -15.19 6.38 -18.28
CA VAL A 89 -15.24 7.69 -17.63
C VAL A 89 -15.38 7.47 -16.14
N VAL A 90 -14.41 8.00 -15.38
CA VAL A 90 -14.51 8.12 -13.93
C VAL A 90 -15.05 9.51 -13.58
N GLU A 91 -16.01 9.54 -12.68
CA GLU A 91 -16.58 10.77 -12.13
C GLU A 91 -16.12 10.93 -10.68
N VAL A 92 -15.54 12.09 -10.38
CA VAL A 92 -15.04 12.48 -9.07
C VAL A 92 -15.40 13.94 -8.79
N ASP A 93 -15.51 14.32 -7.52
CA ASP A 93 -15.61 15.73 -7.16
C ASP A 93 -14.24 16.44 -7.29
N LEU A 94 -14.23 17.78 -7.11
CA LEU A 94 -13.00 18.56 -7.25
C LEU A 94 -11.99 18.29 -6.12
N ASP A 95 -12.44 17.86 -4.95
CA ASP A 95 -11.53 17.49 -3.85
C ASP A 95 -10.86 16.15 -4.13
N ALA A 96 -11.58 15.16 -4.61
CA ALA A 96 -11.03 13.88 -5.03
C ALA A 96 -10.08 14.03 -6.24
N TRP A 97 -10.45 14.88 -7.22
CA TRP A 97 -9.55 15.26 -8.32
C TRP A 97 -8.25 15.88 -7.78
N LEU A 98 -8.37 16.88 -6.87
CA LEU A 98 -7.18 17.49 -6.26
C LEU A 98 -6.34 16.47 -5.51
N GLY A 99 -6.97 15.52 -4.80
CA GLY A 99 -6.28 14.41 -4.15
C GLY A 99 -5.44 13.57 -5.13
N LEU A 100 -6.02 13.20 -6.29
CA LEU A 100 -5.31 12.46 -7.34
C LEU A 100 -4.11 13.24 -7.92
N VAL A 101 -4.32 14.51 -8.28
CA VAL A 101 -3.26 15.30 -8.91
C VAL A 101 -2.22 15.81 -7.92
N SER A 102 -2.49 15.70 -6.62
CA SER A 102 -1.55 16.03 -5.53
C SER A 102 -0.91 14.78 -4.90
N ASP A 103 -1.19 13.61 -5.45
CA ASP A 103 -0.70 12.31 -4.97
C ASP A 103 -1.10 12.02 -3.50
N LEU A 104 -2.30 12.44 -3.11
CA LEU A 104 -2.89 12.20 -1.78
C LEU A 104 -4.01 11.16 -1.80
N ASP A 105 -4.61 10.91 -2.96
CA ASP A 105 -5.62 9.88 -3.17
C ASP A 105 -5.19 8.92 -4.29
N THR A 106 -5.64 7.70 -4.20
CA THR A 106 -5.41 6.62 -5.17
C THR A 106 -6.72 6.15 -5.76
N ALA A 107 -6.70 5.51 -6.92
CA ALA A 107 -7.91 4.93 -7.49
C ALA A 107 -8.58 3.91 -6.54
N PRO A 108 -7.85 2.95 -5.91
CA PRO A 108 -8.45 2.08 -4.90
C PRO A 108 -9.06 2.85 -3.73
N GLY A 109 -8.34 3.85 -3.22
CA GLY A 109 -8.79 4.66 -2.10
C GLY A 109 -10.08 5.42 -2.39
N LEU A 110 -10.20 5.99 -3.58
CA LEU A 110 -11.40 6.72 -3.99
C LEU A 110 -12.61 5.78 -4.12
N PHE A 111 -12.41 4.54 -4.60
CA PHE A 111 -13.49 3.56 -4.65
C PHE A 111 -13.89 3.06 -3.25
N TYR A 112 -12.93 2.75 -2.38
CA TYR A 112 -13.24 2.32 -1.02
C TYR A 112 -14.00 3.38 -0.21
N THR A 113 -13.76 4.66 -0.49
CA THR A 113 -14.38 5.77 0.23
C THR A 113 -15.59 6.37 -0.49
N ASP A 114 -16.09 5.71 -1.55
CA ASP A 114 -17.23 6.14 -2.38
C ASP A 114 -17.07 7.55 -2.96
N ARG A 115 -15.83 7.96 -3.26
CA ARG A 115 -15.49 9.28 -3.84
C ARG A 115 -15.25 9.22 -5.35
N ALA A 116 -15.34 8.04 -5.95
CA ALA A 116 -15.29 7.85 -7.39
C ALA A 116 -16.40 6.91 -7.84
N THR A 117 -17.02 7.24 -8.97
CA THR A 117 -17.96 6.37 -9.69
C THR A 117 -17.55 6.23 -11.15
N VAL A 118 -17.99 5.18 -11.83
CA VAL A 118 -17.68 4.95 -13.25
C VAL A 118 -18.98 4.83 -14.04
N PRO A 119 -19.55 5.97 -14.48
CA PRO A 119 -20.81 5.99 -15.22
C PRO A 119 -20.69 5.40 -16.63
N VAL A 120 -19.48 5.28 -17.19
CA VAL A 120 -19.24 4.72 -18.53
C VAL A 120 -18.05 3.77 -18.48
N GLY A 121 -18.22 2.56 -19.00
CA GLY A 121 -17.14 1.58 -19.17
C GLY A 121 -16.88 0.74 -17.93
N ASN A 122 -15.62 0.40 -17.69
CA ASN A 122 -15.20 -0.57 -16.67
C ASN A 122 -14.39 0.13 -15.54
N PRO A 123 -14.82 0.00 -14.26
CA PRO A 123 -14.09 0.53 -13.12
C PRO A 123 -12.62 0.09 -13.06
N MET A 124 -12.33 -1.17 -13.43
CA MET A 124 -10.96 -1.70 -13.45
C MET A 124 -10.06 -0.98 -14.46
N ARG A 125 -10.61 -0.22 -15.42
CA ARG A 125 -9.81 0.63 -16.29
C ARG A 125 -9.19 1.79 -15.51
N PHE A 126 -9.93 2.45 -14.63
CA PHE A 126 -9.38 3.50 -13.77
C PHE A 126 -8.27 2.96 -12.87
N MET A 127 -8.52 1.79 -12.24
CA MET A 127 -7.48 1.09 -11.47
C MET A 127 -6.24 0.80 -12.32
N GLY A 128 -6.44 0.31 -13.54
CA GLY A 128 -5.34 0.02 -14.46
C GLY A 128 -4.63 1.27 -15.02
N TRP A 129 -5.27 2.44 -15.00
CA TRP A 129 -4.68 3.70 -15.42
C TRP A 129 -3.87 4.38 -14.34
N GLU A 130 -4.15 4.13 -13.06
CA GLU A 130 -3.53 4.83 -11.93
C GLU A 130 -2.01 4.93 -12.03
N PRO A 131 -1.23 3.85 -12.28
CA PRO A 131 0.22 3.96 -12.39
C PRO A 131 0.68 4.91 -13.50
N GLY A 132 -0.05 4.91 -14.62
CA GLY A 132 0.20 5.83 -15.72
C GLY A 132 -0.18 7.27 -15.41
N LEU A 133 -1.27 7.52 -14.68
CA LEU A 133 -1.64 8.84 -14.20
C LEU A 133 -0.56 9.40 -13.24
N ARG A 134 -0.01 8.58 -12.37
CA ARG A 134 1.08 8.98 -11.49
C ARG A 134 2.35 9.32 -12.28
N ALA A 135 2.65 8.55 -13.32
CA ALA A 135 3.74 8.88 -14.23
C ALA A 135 3.49 10.21 -14.95
N LEU A 136 2.26 10.46 -15.43
CA LEU A 136 1.89 11.72 -16.08
C LEU A 136 1.96 12.92 -15.13
N PHE A 137 1.38 12.77 -13.93
CA PHE A 137 1.23 13.87 -12.99
C PHE A 137 2.53 14.19 -12.25
N HIS A 138 3.34 13.18 -11.92
CA HIS A 138 4.48 13.34 -11.01
C HIS A 138 5.82 12.88 -11.57
N GLY A 139 5.86 12.32 -12.78
CA GLY A 139 7.10 11.77 -13.34
C GLY A 139 7.60 10.52 -12.60
N ILE A 140 6.74 9.84 -11.86
CA ILE A 140 7.07 8.63 -11.13
C ILE A 140 7.01 7.44 -12.10
N PRO A 141 8.11 6.69 -12.30
CA PRO A 141 8.09 5.56 -13.22
C PRO A 141 7.15 4.46 -12.74
N VAL A 142 6.53 3.76 -13.67
CA VAL A 142 5.86 2.50 -13.34
C VAL A 142 6.95 1.47 -13.06
N PHE A 143 6.83 0.81 -11.91
CA PHE A 143 7.82 -0.17 -11.46
C PHE A 143 7.81 -1.42 -12.36
N ASP A 144 8.98 -1.82 -12.81
CA ASP A 144 9.21 -3.07 -13.52
C ASP A 144 10.26 -3.89 -12.76
N PRO A 145 9.90 -5.04 -12.17
CA PRO A 145 10.82 -5.88 -11.42
C PRO A 145 11.99 -6.42 -12.29
N ASN A 146 11.80 -6.51 -13.60
CA ASN A 146 12.85 -7.01 -14.51
C ASN A 146 13.94 -5.96 -14.79
N THR A 147 13.65 -4.68 -14.54
CA THR A 147 14.58 -3.57 -14.75
C THR A 147 15.05 -2.92 -13.47
N ALA A 148 14.48 -3.32 -12.33
CA ALA A 148 14.84 -2.78 -11.02
C ALA A 148 16.32 -3.10 -10.70
N ASP A 149 17.10 -2.05 -10.48
CA ASP A 149 18.51 -2.18 -10.06
C ASP A 149 18.58 -2.25 -8.53
N LEU A 150 18.70 -3.47 -8.02
CA LEU A 150 18.81 -3.77 -6.59
C LEU A 150 20.25 -4.19 -6.29
N ARG A 151 21.09 -3.23 -5.89
CA ARG A 151 22.51 -3.47 -5.59
C ARG A 151 22.87 -3.09 -4.18
N GLY A 152 23.76 -3.88 -3.58
CA GLY A 152 24.44 -3.57 -2.34
C GLY A 152 25.44 -2.41 -2.48
N LEU A 153 25.99 -1.94 -1.36
CA LEU A 153 27.01 -0.88 -1.31
C LEU A 153 28.27 -1.22 -2.13
N ASP A 154 28.58 -2.49 -2.27
CA ASP A 154 29.71 -2.99 -3.05
C ASP A 154 29.39 -3.14 -4.56
N GLY A 155 28.18 -2.79 -4.97
CA GLY A 155 27.72 -2.91 -6.36
C GLY A 155 27.30 -4.33 -6.77
N THR A 156 27.36 -5.32 -5.88
CA THR A 156 26.85 -6.66 -6.17
C THR A 156 25.31 -6.70 -6.08
N PRO A 157 24.64 -7.68 -6.72
CA PRO A 157 23.20 -7.85 -6.54
C PRO A 157 22.83 -8.00 -5.06
N LEU A 158 21.80 -7.27 -4.63
CA LEU A 158 21.29 -7.33 -3.26
C LEU A 158 20.68 -8.72 -3.00
N GLY A 159 21.05 -9.34 -1.88
CA GLY A 159 20.44 -10.59 -1.45
C GLY A 159 19.06 -10.34 -0.85
N PRO A 160 17.95 -10.71 -1.51
CA PRO A 160 16.62 -10.32 -1.04
C PRO A 160 16.22 -10.94 0.30
N ASN A 161 16.84 -12.03 0.71
CA ASN A 161 16.62 -12.69 2.00
C ASN A 161 17.67 -12.29 3.06
N GLN A 162 18.33 -11.15 2.88
CA GLN A 162 19.31 -10.66 3.85
C GLN A 162 18.59 -10.29 5.16
N ALA A 163 19.03 -10.90 6.25
CA ALA A 163 18.58 -10.60 7.59
C ALA A 163 19.64 -9.76 8.34
N PHE A 164 19.17 -8.97 9.27
CA PHE A 164 19.96 -8.16 10.19
C PHE A 164 19.67 -8.57 11.63
N THR A 165 20.53 -8.16 12.54
CA THR A 165 20.28 -8.23 13.98
C THR A 165 20.08 -6.82 14.55
N LEU A 166 19.64 -6.71 15.79
CA LEU A 166 19.57 -5.40 16.45
C LEU A 166 20.93 -4.71 16.51
N ASP A 167 22.03 -5.44 16.51
CA ASP A 167 23.37 -4.84 16.51
C ASP A 167 23.73 -4.27 15.13
N ASP A 168 23.24 -4.86 14.05
CA ASP A 168 23.51 -4.46 12.67
C ASP A 168 22.64 -3.32 12.18
N ILE A 169 21.45 -3.10 12.78
CA ILE A 169 20.41 -2.23 12.24
C ILE A 169 20.83 -0.76 12.08
N GLY A 170 21.76 -0.29 12.88
CA GLY A 170 22.30 1.07 12.78
C GLY A 170 23.39 1.25 11.71
N THR A 171 23.77 0.20 10.99
CA THR A 171 24.84 0.27 9.99
C THR A 171 24.36 0.87 8.67
N GLU A 172 25.31 1.43 7.90
CA GLU A 172 24.99 1.92 6.54
C GLU A 172 24.52 0.80 5.63
N ALA A 173 24.94 -0.44 5.87
CA ALA A 173 24.46 -1.61 5.10
C ALA A 173 22.96 -1.85 5.31
N ALA A 174 22.45 -1.78 6.54
CA ALA A 174 21.03 -1.93 6.84
C ALA A 174 20.20 -0.77 6.27
N ARG A 175 20.67 0.47 6.43
CA ARG A 175 20.02 1.66 5.87
C ARG A 175 19.96 1.62 4.34
N HIS A 176 21.08 1.26 3.71
CA HIS A 176 21.13 1.11 2.25
C HIS A 176 20.20 0.00 1.77
N PHE A 177 20.15 -1.14 2.48
CA PHE A 177 19.24 -2.23 2.15
C PHE A 177 17.77 -1.74 2.22
N LEU A 178 17.37 -1.05 3.29
CA LEU A 178 16.04 -0.49 3.44
C LEU A 178 15.69 0.47 2.28
N ARG A 179 16.57 1.43 1.98
CA ARG A 179 16.36 2.38 0.88
C ARG A 179 16.26 1.70 -0.49
N THR A 180 16.97 0.58 -0.68
CA THR A 180 17.03 -0.11 -1.97
C THR A 180 15.92 -1.13 -2.12
N ALA A 181 15.70 -1.99 -1.12
CA ALA A 181 14.72 -3.06 -1.15
C ALA A 181 13.33 -2.62 -0.65
N GLY A 182 13.27 -1.61 0.22
CA GLY A 182 12.04 -1.09 0.80
C GLY A 182 11.57 -1.78 2.07
N TYR A 183 12.33 -2.75 2.58
CA TYR A 183 12.04 -3.46 3.83
C TYR A 183 13.31 -3.84 4.56
N LEU A 184 13.15 -4.21 5.83
CA LEU A 184 14.16 -4.85 6.67
C LEU A 184 13.58 -6.11 7.30
N TRP A 185 14.45 -7.09 7.57
CA TRP A 185 14.17 -8.26 8.39
C TRP A 185 15.19 -8.34 9.50
N VAL A 186 14.72 -8.20 10.75
CA VAL A 186 15.54 -8.20 11.96
C VAL A 186 15.24 -9.45 12.75
N ARG A 187 16.24 -10.30 12.90
CA ARG A 187 16.12 -11.59 13.57
C ARG A 187 16.26 -11.48 15.07
N GLY A 188 15.43 -12.24 15.80
CA GLY A 188 15.55 -12.42 17.24
C GLY A 188 15.45 -11.13 18.04
N ALA A 189 14.58 -10.19 17.61
CA ALA A 189 14.39 -8.93 18.32
C ALA A 189 13.69 -9.14 19.67
N PHE A 190 12.87 -10.18 19.78
CA PHE A 190 12.15 -10.59 20.99
C PHE A 190 12.44 -12.05 21.32
N ASP A 191 12.58 -12.35 22.61
CA ASP A 191 12.77 -13.71 23.07
C ASP A 191 11.46 -14.50 23.22
N ALA A 192 11.56 -15.78 23.53
CA ALA A 192 10.40 -16.68 23.62
C ALA A 192 9.42 -16.30 24.74
N ASP A 193 9.90 -15.77 25.86
CA ASP A 193 9.05 -15.37 27.00
C ASP A 193 8.29 -14.09 26.66
N GLU A 194 8.94 -13.13 25.99
CA GLU A 194 8.31 -11.91 25.47
C GLU A 194 7.23 -12.24 24.42
N VAL A 195 7.54 -13.13 23.48
CA VAL A 195 6.57 -13.62 22.48
C VAL A 195 5.38 -14.29 23.15
N ALA A 196 5.61 -15.15 24.16
CA ALA A 196 4.52 -15.79 24.91
C ALA A 196 3.63 -14.75 25.62
N GLY A 197 4.23 -13.71 26.20
CA GLY A 197 3.49 -12.58 26.81
C GLY A 197 2.64 -11.81 25.79
N MET A 198 3.16 -11.56 24.59
CA MET A 198 2.41 -10.95 23.50
C MET A 198 1.26 -11.85 23.01
N LEU A 199 1.51 -13.14 22.83
CA LEU A 199 0.47 -14.12 22.45
C LEU A 199 -0.66 -14.18 23.48
N ALA A 200 -0.37 -14.12 24.77
CA ALA A 200 -1.40 -14.04 25.81
C ALA A 200 -2.29 -12.80 25.68
N ASN A 201 -1.71 -11.63 25.34
CA ASN A 201 -2.48 -10.43 25.09
C ASN A 201 -3.34 -10.53 23.82
N THR A 202 -2.82 -11.14 22.75
CA THR A 202 -3.59 -11.35 21.52
C THR A 202 -4.76 -12.32 21.72
N ALA A 203 -4.62 -13.34 22.57
CA ALA A 203 -5.71 -14.24 22.91
C ALA A 203 -6.86 -13.53 23.61
N VAL A 204 -6.56 -12.61 24.56
CA VAL A 204 -7.61 -11.80 25.20
C VAL A 204 -8.33 -10.91 24.18
N LEU A 205 -7.61 -10.27 23.25
CA LEU A 205 -8.24 -9.48 22.19
C LEU A 205 -9.17 -10.32 21.31
N ALA A 206 -8.76 -11.55 20.99
CA ALA A 206 -9.58 -12.46 20.21
C ALA A 206 -10.87 -12.88 20.97
N ASP A 207 -10.77 -13.11 22.28
CA ASP A 207 -11.92 -13.44 23.11
C ASP A 207 -12.89 -12.27 23.30
N GLU A 208 -12.41 -11.03 23.24
CA GLU A 208 -13.23 -9.81 23.37
C GLU A 208 -13.87 -9.36 22.05
N ALA A 209 -13.26 -9.65 20.89
CA ALA A 209 -13.73 -9.24 19.57
C ALA A 209 -15.10 -9.84 19.22
N ARG A 210 -15.93 -9.07 18.54
CA ARG A 210 -17.27 -9.49 18.08
C ARG A 210 -17.48 -9.01 16.63
N PRO A 211 -18.15 -9.79 15.78
CA PRO A 211 -18.61 -9.30 14.49
C PRO A 211 -19.41 -8.00 14.65
N GLY A 212 -19.12 -7.00 13.82
CA GLY A 212 -19.79 -5.71 13.86
C GLY A 212 -19.35 -4.75 14.98
N ASP A 213 -18.31 -5.04 15.74
CA ASP A 213 -17.78 -4.17 16.80
C ASP A 213 -17.01 -2.93 16.27
N MET A 214 -16.90 -2.79 14.94
CA MET A 214 -16.19 -1.71 14.23
C MET A 214 -14.68 -1.63 14.55
N THR A 215 -14.15 -2.58 15.30
CA THR A 215 -12.74 -2.63 15.72
C THR A 215 -12.05 -3.93 15.31
N SER A 216 -12.79 -4.84 14.67
CA SER A 216 -12.27 -6.12 14.23
C SER A 216 -12.78 -6.50 12.83
N TRP A 217 -11.96 -7.27 12.12
CA TRP A 217 -12.30 -7.81 10.81
C TRP A 217 -12.57 -9.30 10.93
N TRP A 218 -13.61 -9.72 10.27
CA TRP A 218 -14.06 -11.09 10.22
C TRP A 218 -14.09 -11.59 8.78
N GLY A 219 -14.04 -12.88 8.62
CA GLY A 219 -14.24 -13.58 7.37
C GLY A 219 -15.05 -14.83 7.60
N ARG A 220 -15.38 -15.57 6.55
CA ARG A 220 -15.99 -16.89 6.65
C ARG A 220 -15.08 -17.93 6.03
N ASP A 221 -14.94 -19.05 6.70
CA ASP A 221 -14.26 -20.21 6.15
C ASP A 221 -15.16 -20.95 5.15
N SER A 222 -14.60 -21.95 4.47
CA SER A 222 -15.34 -22.78 3.51
C SER A 222 -16.48 -23.61 4.13
N GLY A 223 -16.51 -23.73 5.45
CA GLY A 223 -17.59 -24.34 6.22
C GLY A 223 -18.69 -23.33 6.62
N GLY A 224 -18.52 -22.04 6.31
CA GLY A 224 -19.43 -20.96 6.66
C GLY A 224 -19.28 -20.44 8.10
N ALA A 225 -18.25 -20.86 8.83
CA ALA A 225 -17.99 -20.37 10.18
C ALA A 225 -17.38 -18.96 10.13
N GLU A 226 -17.84 -18.06 11.01
CA GLU A 226 -17.25 -16.75 11.21
C GLU A 226 -15.88 -16.86 11.87
N VAL A 227 -14.88 -16.22 11.32
CA VAL A 227 -13.48 -16.33 11.74
C VAL A 227 -12.88 -14.93 11.90
N LEU A 228 -12.37 -14.64 13.09
CA LEU A 228 -11.61 -13.43 13.37
C LEU A 228 -10.28 -13.44 12.61
N THR A 229 -10.01 -12.37 11.85
CA THR A 229 -8.78 -12.21 11.06
C THR A 229 -7.93 -11.04 11.51
N ARG A 230 -8.53 -9.99 12.09
CA ARG A 230 -7.80 -8.80 12.55
C ARG A 230 -8.52 -8.10 13.70
N VAL A 231 -7.74 -7.51 14.62
CA VAL A 231 -8.22 -6.56 15.62
C VAL A 231 -7.43 -5.27 15.49
N LEU A 232 -8.12 -4.14 15.35
CA LEU A 232 -7.55 -2.81 15.08
C LEU A 232 -7.25 -1.99 16.33
N ARG A 233 -7.70 -2.41 17.50
CA ARG A 233 -7.54 -1.71 18.80
C ARG A 233 -6.54 -2.38 19.72
N ALA A 234 -5.44 -2.91 19.19
CA ALA A 234 -4.51 -3.69 20.00
C ALA A 234 -3.79 -2.87 21.08
N ALA A 235 -3.71 -1.54 20.93
CA ALA A 235 -3.20 -0.64 21.97
C ALA A 235 -4.10 -0.56 23.23
N SER A 236 -5.31 -1.09 23.21
CA SER A 236 -6.14 -1.29 24.41
C SER A 236 -5.48 -2.24 25.42
N ARG A 237 -4.56 -3.08 24.96
CA ARG A 237 -3.75 -3.95 25.82
C ARG A 237 -2.43 -3.26 26.17
N PRO A 238 -2.17 -2.93 27.46
CA PRO A 238 -0.95 -2.20 27.85
C PRO A 238 0.34 -2.84 27.36
N GLY A 239 0.43 -4.18 27.35
CA GLY A 239 1.61 -4.90 26.87
C GLY A 239 1.86 -4.73 25.37
N LEU A 240 0.81 -4.62 24.55
CA LEU A 240 0.94 -4.37 23.11
C LEU A 240 1.12 -2.88 22.81
N ARG A 241 0.48 -1.99 23.58
CA ARG A 241 0.68 -0.54 23.47
C ARG A 241 2.14 -0.16 23.72
N ALA A 242 2.78 -0.76 24.73
CA ALA A 242 4.17 -0.46 25.09
C ALA A 242 5.17 -0.77 23.97
N LEU A 243 4.83 -1.66 23.03
CA LEU A 243 5.69 -1.98 21.88
C LEU A 243 5.94 -0.78 20.98
N ALA A 244 5.02 0.16 20.88
CA ALA A 244 5.17 1.37 20.08
C ALA A 244 6.33 2.27 20.58
N ASP A 245 6.67 2.18 21.86
CA ASP A 245 7.76 2.92 22.50
C ASP A 245 8.94 2.03 22.88
N ASP A 246 8.92 0.74 22.52
CA ASP A 246 10.03 -0.18 22.80
C ASP A 246 11.33 0.31 22.13
N PRO A 247 12.43 0.42 22.87
CA PRO A 247 13.70 0.93 22.32
C PRO A 247 14.21 0.15 21.10
N ARG A 248 13.93 -1.15 21.01
CA ARG A 248 14.30 -2.00 19.85
C ARG A 248 13.51 -1.60 18.61
N ILE A 249 12.20 -1.39 18.78
CA ILE A 249 11.32 -0.93 17.71
C ILE A 249 11.74 0.46 17.24
N ARG A 250 12.00 1.39 18.16
CA ARG A 250 12.49 2.73 17.83
C ARG A 250 13.80 2.68 17.04
N ARG A 251 14.75 1.86 17.46
CA ARG A 251 16.02 1.67 16.75
C ARG A 251 15.85 1.10 15.34
N ILE A 252 14.88 0.21 15.12
CA ILE A 252 14.58 -0.32 13.79
C ILE A 252 14.00 0.80 12.92
N VAL A 253 13.08 1.61 13.44
CA VAL A 253 12.48 2.74 12.71
C VAL A 253 13.51 3.79 12.32
N GLU A 254 14.46 4.10 13.21
CA GLU A 254 15.55 5.05 12.96
C GLU A 254 16.45 4.65 11.78
N ALA A 255 16.43 3.37 11.36
CA ALA A 255 17.14 2.94 10.15
C ALA A 255 16.58 3.56 8.84
N SER A 256 15.38 4.13 8.86
CA SER A 256 14.82 4.87 7.73
C SER A 256 15.47 6.23 7.51
N ASP A 257 16.17 6.79 8.49
CA ASP A 257 16.64 8.18 8.55
C ASP A 257 15.51 9.23 8.52
N GLU A 258 14.26 8.82 8.79
CA GLU A 258 13.07 9.65 8.79
C GLU A 258 12.55 9.89 10.21
N ASP A 259 11.98 11.05 10.45
CA ASP A 259 11.34 11.38 11.74
C ASP A 259 9.93 10.78 11.81
N LEU A 260 9.87 9.48 12.14
CA LEU A 260 8.64 8.71 12.20
C LEU A 260 8.19 8.50 13.65
N ALA A 261 6.94 8.79 13.92
CA ALA A 261 6.29 8.53 15.20
C ALA A 261 5.19 7.47 15.06
N PRO A 262 4.96 6.62 16.07
CA PRO A 262 3.82 5.73 16.06
C PRO A 262 2.54 6.53 16.22
N LYS A 263 1.52 6.22 15.43
CA LYS A 263 0.19 6.80 15.58
C LYS A 263 -0.64 5.94 16.52
N VAL A 264 -0.47 6.14 17.78
CA VAL A 264 -1.25 5.46 18.83
C VAL A 264 -2.13 6.52 19.48
N PRO A 265 -3.46 6.43 19.38
CA PRO A 265 -4.37 7.38 20.00
C PRO A 265 -4.29 7.33 21.54
N ASP A 266 -4.64 8.44 22.19
CA ASP A 266 -4.72 8.50 23.64
C ASP A 266 -5.86 7.64 24.19
N ASP A 267 -6.99 7.59 23.46
CA ASP A 267 -8.11 6.71 23.79
C ASP A 267 -7.76 5.26 23.49
N PRO A 268 -7.68 4.38 24.49
CA PRO A 268 -7.32 2.97 24.28
C PRO A 268 -8.38 2.17 23.53
N GLU A 269 -9.62 2.64 23.45
CA GLU A 269 -10.70 1.96 22.71
C GLU A 269 -10.82 2.44 21.26
N ALA A 270 -10.09 3.50 20.86
CA ALA A 270 -10.08 3.95 19.49
C ALA A 270 -9.38 2.94 18.59
N VAL A 271 -9.78 2.92 17.31
CA VAL A 271 -9.05 2.22 16.24
C VAL A 271 -7.69 2.90 16.08
N ASP A 272 -6.64 2.15 16.27
CA ASP A 272 -5.27 2.64 16.31
C ASP A 272 -4.38 2.01 15.22
N ARG A 273 -3.11 2.38 15.21
CA ARG A 273 -2.11 1.82 14.31
C ARG A 273 -1.36 0.63 14.92
N VAL A 274 -1.82 0.10 16.05
CA VAL A 274 -1.37 -1.18 16.61
C VAL A 274 -2.46 -2.21 16.35
N THR A 275 -2.14 -3.19 15.52
CA THR A 275 -3.11 -4.16 15.01
C THR A 275 -2.60 -5.56 15.25
N VAL A 276 -3.48 -6.50 15.55
CA VAL A 276 -3.16 -7.94 15.54
C VAL A 276 -3.81 -8.57 14.32
N LEU A 277 -3.04 -9.39 13.63
CA LEU A 277 -3.48 -10.18 12.46
C LEU A 277 -3.32 -11.66 12.76
N TRP A 278 -4.36 -12.43 12.47
CA TRP A 278 -4.37 -13.89 12.49
C TRP A 278 -4.57 -14.42 11.08
N LYS A 279 -3.63 -15.18 10.57
CA LYS A 279 -3.85 -15.98 9.36
C LYS A 279 -4.68 -17.19 9.71
N ARG A 280 -5.63 -17.51 8.84
CA ARG A 280 -6.51 -18.65 9.00
C ARG A 280 -6.59 -19.44 7.70
N PRO A 281 -6.73 -20.77 7.76
CA PRO A 281 -6.87 -21.58 6.56
C PRO A 281 -8.28 -21.53 6.00
N ASN A 282 -8.40 -21.96 4.74
CA ASN A 282 -9.69 -22.25 4.09
C ASN A 282 -10.69 -21.08 4.13
N MET A 283 -10.21 -19.85 4.14
CA MET A 283 -11.07 -18.68 4.07
C MET A 283 -11.76 -18.62 2.70
N ALA A 284 -13.07 -18.38 2.68
CA ALA A 284 -13.90 -18.30 1.48
C ALA A 284 -14.45 -16.90 1.24
N GLU A 285 -14.71 -16.13 2.30
CA GLU A 285 -15.28 -14.80 2.24
C GLU A 285 -14.52 -13.85 3.17
N GLY A 286 -14.58 -12.55 2.87
CA GLY A 286 -13.94 -11.50 3.64
C GLY A 286 -12.45 -11.31 3.33
N LEU A 287 -11.90 -10.17 3.75
CA LEU A 287 -10.50 -9.79 3.52
C LEU A 287 -9.57 -10.42 4.58
N ALA A 288 -9.56 -11.75 4.66
CA ALA A 288 -8.69 -12.52 5.56
C ALA A 288 -7.27 -12.62 5.03
N ASP A 289 -7.16 -12.74 3.71
CA ASP A 289 -5.92 -12.81 2.97
C ASP A 289 -5.73 -11.51 2.21
N LEU A 290 -4.55 -10.93 2.37
CA LEU A 290 -4.25 -9.63 1.75
C LEU A 290 -3.58 -9.86 0.40
N PRO A 291 -4.21 -9.42 -0.71
CA PRO A 291 -3.58 -9.43 -2.03
C PRO A 291 -2.36 -8.50 -2.06
N TRP A 292 -1.66 -8.49 -3.16
CA TRP A 292 -0.59 -7.52 -3.37
C TRP A 292 -1.13 -6.09 -3.32
N HIS A 293 -0.66 -5.31 -2.36
CA HIS A 293 -1.11 -3.93 -2.11
C HIS A 293 0.01 -3.07 -1.55
N ARG A 294 -0.25 -1.78 -1.48
CA ARG A 294 0.51 -0.78 -0.72
C ARG A 294 -0.41 -0.26 0.37
N ASP A 295 0.09 -0.12 1.58
CA ASP A 295 -0.71 0.43 2.68
C ASP A 295 -1.15 1.87 2.38
N CYS A 296 -0.25 2.69 1.85
CA CYS A 296 -0.57 4.05 1.41
C CYS A 296 -1.49 4.08 0.18
N GLY A 297 -1.51 3.03 -0.62
CA GLY A 297 -2.33 2.94 -1.83
C GLY A 297 -3.80 2.63 -1.61
N MET A 298 -4.21 2.34 -0.37
CA MET A 298 -5.56 1.86 -0.06
C MET A 298 -6.49 2.95 0.53
N GLY A 299 -6.26 4.20 0.23
CA GLY A 299 -7.10 5.32 0.68
C GLY A 299 -6.46 6.20 1.74
N GLY A 300 -5.19 6.01 1.97
CA GLY A 300 -4.39 6.88 2.79
C GLY A 300 -3.53 7.78 1.92
N HIS A 301 -2.37 8.00 2.41
CA HIS A 301 -1.31 8.75 1.80
C HIS A 301 -0.75 8.06 0.55
N ALA A 302 -0.37 8.82 -0.42
CA ALA A 302 0.11 8.29 -1.69
C ALA A 302 1.64 8.11 -1.75
N ILE A 303 2.21 7.94 -2.93
CA ILE A 303 3.64 7.64 -3.18
C ILE A 303 4.58 8.68 -2.56
N ASN A 304 5.81 8.25 -2.29
CA ASN A 304 6.88 8.98 -1.62
C ASN A 304 6.59 9.34 -0.15
N CYS A 305 5.66 8.63 0.46
CA CYS A 305 5.44 8.73 1.88
C CYS A 305 6.51 7.91 2.64
N PRO A 306 7.27 8.49 3.54
CA PRO A 306 8.23 7.73 4.34
C PRO A 306 7.59 6.89 5.44
N SER A 307 6.26 6.86 5.54
CA SER A 307 5.56 6.00 6.50
C SER A 307 5.99 4.55 6.38
N ALA A 308 6.01 3.85 7.49
CA ALA A 308 6.41 2.45 7.56
C ALA A 308 5.50 1.64 8.47
N VAL A 309 5.43 0.34 8.22
CA VAL A 309 4.78 -0.63 9.10
C VAL A 309 5.83 -1.60 9.62
N LEU A 310 5.86 -1.76 10.93
CA LEU A 310 6.59 -2.83 11.57
C LEU A 310 5.66 -4.00 11.85
N THR A 311 6.16 -5.20 11.63
CA THR A 311 5.45 -6.44 11.93
C THR A 311 6.30 -7.27 12.89
N ILE A 312 5.81 -7.50 14.10
CA ILE A 312 6.41 -8.42 15.08
C ILE A 312 5.76 -9.78 14.86
N CYS A 313 6.56 -10.78 14.55
CA CYS A 313 6.09 -12.14 14.29
C CYS A 313 5.98 -12.91 15.60
N LEU A 314 4.79 -13.34 15.96
CA LEU A 314 4.54 -14.11 17.18
C LEU A 314 4.57 -15.62 16.93
N THR A 315 4.45 -16.01 15.67
CA THR A 315 4.60 -17.40 15.21
C THR A 315 5.37 -17.40 13.89
N ASP A 316 5.90 -18.55 13.49
CA ASP A 316 6.70 -18.65 12.28
C ASP A 316 5.90 -18.30 11.01
N GLY A 317 6.56 -17.62 10.08
CA GLY A 317 5.99 -17.16 8.81
C GLY A 317 6.52 -17.99 7.64
N SER A 318 5.95 -19.16 7.40
CA SER A 318 6.22 -19.99 6.22
C SER A 318 5.08 -19.91 5.19
N PRO A 319 5.26 -20.42 3.96
CA PRO A 319 4.15 -20.53 3.00
C PRO A 319 2.96 -21.30 3.57
N GLU A 320 3.21 -22.34 4.38
CA GLU A 320 2.19 -23.15 5.04
C GLU A 320 1.38 -22.32 6.03
N ALA A 321 2.00 -21.33 6.67
CA ALA A 321 1.38 -20.46 7.68
C ALA A 321 0.79 -19.16 7.14
N GLY A 322 0.83 -18.89 5.82
CA GLY A 322 0.41 -17.62 5.22
C GLY A 322 1.46 -16.54 5.35
N GLN A 323 2.60 -16.79 4.71
CA GLN A 323 3.81 -15.98 4.75
C GLN A 323 3.60 -14.54 4.28
N LEU A 324 4.26 -13.58 4.95
CA LEU A 324 4.41 -12.21 4.45
C LEU A 324 5.39 -12.19 3.28
N ARG A 325 4.99 -11.55 2.20
CA ARG A 325 5.75 -11.45 0.95
C ARG A 325 5.97 -9.99 0.58
N PHE A 326 7.12 -9.71 -0.02
CA PHE A 326 7.51 -8.38 -0.48
C PHE A 326 7.88 -8.40 -1.96
N LEU A 327 7.68 -7.27 -2.63
CA LEU A 327 8.22 -7.01 -3.96
C LEU A 327 9.36 -5.98 -3.82
N PRO A 328 10.63 -6.45 -3.76
CA PRO A 328 11.77 -5.59 -3.47
C PRO A 328 11.88 -4.41 -4.43
N GLY A 329 12.08 -3.21 -3.90
CA GLY A 329 12.27 -1.98 -4.68
C GLY A 329 10.99 -1.34 -5.23
N SER A 330 9.82 -1.95 -5.08
CA SER A 330 8.56 -1.46 -5.66
C SER A 330 8.08 -0.13 -5.06
N HIS A 331 8.56 0.25 -3.87
CA HIS A 331 8.29 1.56 -3.27
C HIS A 331 8.85 2.75 -4.07
N ARG A 332 9.75 2.49 -5.03
CA ARG A 332 10.37 3.52 -5.88
C ARG A 332 9.60 3.80 -7.17
N GLY A 333 8.44 3.21 -7.35
CA GLY A 333 7.63 3.38 -8.55
C GLY A 333 6.16 3.11 -8.34
N ALA A 334 5.34 3.47 -9.30
CA ALA A 334 3.93 3.12 -9.29
C ALA A 334 3.75 1.64 -9.68
N PHE A 335 2.88 0.92 -9.00
CA PHE A 335 2.56 -0.47 -9.31
C PHE A 335 1.05 -0.63 -9.52
N PRO A 336 0.61 -1.42 -10.51
CA PRO A 336 -0.81 -1.63 -10.77
C PRO A 336 -1.49 -2.36 -9.62
N PHE A 337 -2.75 -2.05 -9.41
CA PHE A 337 -3.60 -2.85 -8.54
C PHE A 337 -3.61 -4.31 -8.98
N VAL A 338 -3.46 -5.22 -8.04
CA VAL A 338 -3.52 -6.67 -8.27
C VAL A 338 -4.79 -7.19 -7.62
N ASP A 339 -5.73 -7.65 -8.44
CA ASP A 339 -6.96 -8.25 -7.94
C ASP A 339 -6.73 -9.73 -7.59
N GLY A 340 -7.27 -10.12 -6.43
CA GLY A 340 -7.20 -11.49 -5.96
C GLY A 340 -5.94 -11.86 -5.15
N THR A 341 -6.13 -12.75 -4.21
CA THR A 341 -5.11 -13.20 -3.23
C THR A 341 -4.21 -14.31 -3.75
N ALA A 342 -4.64 -15.03 -4.80
CA ALA A 342 -3.87 -16.16 -5.36
C ALA A 342 -2.84 -15.72 -6.42
N VAL A 343 -2.80 -14.44 -6.77
CA VAL A 343 -1.93 -13.92 -7.82
C VAL A 343 -0.55 -13.59 -7.26
N GLU A 344 0.49 -14.20 -7.83
CA GLU A 344 1.87 -13.86 -7.51
C GLU A 344 2.35 -12.66 -8.34
N ALA A 345 2.93 -11.66 -7.67
CA ALA A 345 3.63 -10.59 -8.38
C ALA A 345 4.99 -11.09 -8.87
N PRO A 346 5.36 -10.84 -10.13
CA PRO A 346 6.70 -11.19 -10.64
C PRO A 346 7.80 -10.56 -9.77
N GLY A 347 8.77 -11.38 -9.34
CA GLY A 347 9.86 -10.93 -8.46
C GLY A 347 9.51 -10.85 -6.98
N GLY A 348 8.28 -11.19 -6.60
CA GLY A 348 7.86 -11.24 -5.19
C GLY A 348 8.58 -12.35 -4.41
N ILE A 349 8.98 -12.06 -3.18
CA ILE A 349 9.68 -12.99 -2.30
C ILE A 349 8.92 -13.16 -0.99
N GLY A 350 9.05 -14.34 -0.38
CA GLY A 350 8.64 -14.60 1.00
C GLY A 350 9.85 -14.72 1.90
N LEU A 351 9.79 -14.16 3.10
CA LEU A 351 10.85 -14.28 4.09
C LEU A 351 10.58 -15.45 5.03
N PRO A 352 11.58 -16.27 5.35
CA PRO A 352 11.46 -17.35 6.33
C PRO A 352 11.56 -16.80 7.78
N ILE A 353 10.53 -16.05 8.18
CA ILE A 353 10.48 -15.33 9.45
C ILE A 353 10.17 -16.32 10.57
N GLU A 354 10.89 -16.19 11.69
CA GLU A 354 10.68 -16.97 12.90
C GLU A 354 9.95 -16.14 13.97
N ALA A 355 9.38 -16.80 14.96
CA ALA A 355 8.77 -16.13 16.12
C ALA A 355 9.82 -15.26 16.85
N GLY A 356 9.47 -14.02 17.18
CA GLY A 356 10.37 -13.01 17.76
C GLY A 356 11.13 -12.16 16.75
N ASP A 357 11.06 -12.48 15.47
CA ASP A 357 11.59 -11.62 14.40
C ASP A 357 10.69 -10.39 14.18
N VAL A 358 11.31 -9.34 13.66
CA VAL A 358 10.61 -8.11 13.25
C VAL A 358 10.90 -7.82 11.78
N THR A 359 9.87 -7.47 11.03
CA THR A 359 10.06 -6.82 9.73
C THR A 359 9.60 -5.38 9.79
N MET A 360 10.26 -4.53 9.03
CA MET A 360 9.83 -3.16 8.75
C MET A 360 9.75 -3.00 7.23
N HIS A 361 8.72 -2.34 6.73
CA HIS A 361 8.65 -1.97 5.32
C HIS A 361 8.02 -0.59 5.14
N TYR A 362 8.43 0.11 4.08
CA TYR A 362 7.75 1.35 3.69
C TYR A 362 6.31 1.05 3.29
N SER A 363 5.39 1.92 3.68
CA SER A 363 3.96 1.76 3.36
C SER A 363 3.67 1.79 1.85
N ASP A 364 4.59 2.31 1.06
CA ASP A 364 4.54 2.29 -0.41
C ASP A 364 5.10 1.00 -1.04
N LEU A 365 5.71 0.12 -0.25
CA LEU A 365 6.21 -1.14 -0.78
C LEU A 365 5.05 -2.09 -1.08
N MET A 366 5.02 -2.63 -2.30
CA MET A 366 4.10 -3.73 -2.63
C MET A 366 4.42 -4.94 -1.78
N HIS A 367 3.42 -5.41 -1.05
CA HIS A 367 3.51 -6.59 -0.21
C HIS A 367 2.19 -7.36 -0.20
N ALA A 368 2.24 -8.59 0.25
CA ALA A 368 1.08 -9.48 0.30
C ALA A 368 1.16 -10.43 1.48
N SER A 369 0.01 -10.91 1.89
CA SER A 369 -0.13 -11.97 2.88
C SER A 369 -1.10 -13.02 2.32
N LEU A 370 -0.57 -13.85 1.39
CA LEU A 370 -1.35 -14.83 0.64
C LEU A 370 -1.94 -15.91 1.56
N PRO A 371 -2.92 -16.69 1.09
CA PRO A 371 -3.51 -17.77 1.86
C PRO A 371 -2.48 -18.75 2.40
N PRO A 372 -2.66 -19.30 3.60
CA PRO A 372 -1.91 -20.46 4.06
C PRO A 372 -2.08 -21.64 3.11
N THR A 373 -1.00 -22.37 2.83
CA THR A 373 -1.07 -23.58 2.00
C THR A 373 -1.34 -24.85 2.82
N SER A 374 -1.21 -24.78 4.17
CA SER A 374 -1.58 -25.84 5.09
C SER A 374 -3.03 -25.68 5.57
N SER A 375 -3.77 -26.80 5.69
CA SER A 375 -5.09 -26.85 6.33
C SER A 375 -5.02 -27.01 7.85
N ASP A 376 -3.89 -27.51 8.37
CA ASP A 376 -3.77 -27.97 9.75
C ASP A 376 -2.88 -27.06 10.63
N GLY A 377 -2.32 -25.99 10.03
CA GLY A 377 -1.42 -25.05 10.71
C GLY A 377 0.02 -25.55 10.81
N PRO A 378 0.87 -24.87 11.56
CA PRO A 378 0.58 -23.64 12.31
C PRO A 378 0.25 -22.44 11.40
N TYR A 379 -0.45 -21.43 11.95
CA TYR A 379 -0.82 -20.22 11.23
C TYR A 379 -0.12 -19.00 11.82
N ARG A 380 0.18 -18.02 10.97
CA ARG A 380 0.88 -16.82 11.37
C ARG A 380 0.00 -15.91 12.22
N ILE A 381 0.54 -15.47 13.36
CA ILE A 381 0.01 -14.39 14.19
C ILE A 381 1.06 -13.30 14.25
N SER A 382 0.64 -12.05 14.05
CA SER A 382 1.54 -10.90 14.02
C SER A 382 0.93 -9.68 14.69
N VAL A 383 1.79 -8.85 15.34
CA VAL A 383 1.44 -7.50 15.78
C VAL A 383 2.03 -6.52 14.78
N LEU A 384 1.20 -5.63 14.26
CA LEU A 384 1.59 -4.59 13.32
C LEU A 384 1.56 -3.23 14.02
N ILE A 385 2.56 -2.39 13.77
CA ILE A 385 2.65 -1.03 14.31
C ILE A 385 2.94 -0.07 13.15
N GLY A 386 2.03 0.88 12.91
CA GLY A 386 2.20 1.92 11.90
C GLY A 386 3.01 3.10 12.43
N PHE A 387 3.94 3.61 11.62
CA PHE A 387 4.73 4.80 11.87
C PHE A 387 4.57 5.78 10.72
N SER A 388 4.48 7.06 11.01
CA SER A 388 4.32 8.11 9.98
C SER A 388 4.97 9.40 10.44
N PRO A 389 5.38 10.29 9.52
CA PRO A 389 5.74 11.66 9.86
C PRO A 389 4.58 12.37 10.55
N SER A 390 4.90 13.28 11.46
CA SER A 390 3.89 14.05 12.20
C SER A 390 3.08 14.98 11.28
N ASP A 391 3.65 15.39 10.16
CA ASP A 391 3.09 16.31 9.16
C ASP A 391 2.64 15.60 7.87
N ALA A 392 2.62 14.27 7.86
CA ALA A 392 2.20 13.52 6.68
C ALA A 392 0.78 13.92 6.25
N GLY A 393 0.64 14.32 4.99
CA GLY A 393 -0.64 14.49 4.35
C GLY A 393 -1.37 13.14 4.30
N HIS A 394 -2.62 13.13 4.69
CA HIS A 394 -3.43 11.93 4.68
C HIS A 394 -4.58 12.08 3.70
N HIS A 395 -5.23 10.95 3.46
CA HIS A 395 -6.50 10.85 2.82
C HIS A 395 -7.41 12.07 3.13
N ARG A 396 -8.00 12.59 2.06
CA ARG A 396 -8.83 13.79 2.09
C ARG A 396 -10.28 13.37 1.98
N GLY A 397 -11.07 13.21 2.63
CA GLY A 397 -12.48 12.79 2.61
C GLY A 397 -12.99 12.66 4.03
N GLU A 398 -14.29 12.66 4.18
CA GLU A 398 -14.94 12.51 5.49
C GLU A 398 -14.83 11.10 6.04
N ARG A 399 -14.72 10.09 5.13
CA ARG A 399 -14.58 8.69 5.50
C ARG A 399 -13.12 8.27 5.54
N HIS A 400 -12.72 7.72 6.66
CA HIS A 400 -11.48 6.97 6.72
C HIS A 400 -11.66 5.63 6.00
N TYR A 401 -10.61 5.13 5.38
CA TYR A 401 -10.58 3.83 4.70
C TYR A 401 -11.09 2.68 5.60
N ASN A 402 -10.70 2.63 6.88
CA ASN A 402 -11.19 1.61 7.80
C ASN A 402 -12.72 1.73 8.03
N ASP A 403 -13.28 2.93 8.08
CA ASP A 403 -14.71 3.12 8.24
C ASP A 403 -15.48 2.56 7.04
N ALA A 404 -14.94 2.75 5.84
CA ALA A 404 -15.51 2.20 4.61
C ALA A 404 -15.43 0.67 4.53
N LEU A 405 -14.40 0.07 5.13
CA LEU A 405 -14.22 -1.38 5.18
C LEU A 405 -15.11 -2.05 6.25
N LEU A 406 -15.44 -1.35 7.32
CA LEU A 406 -16.17 -1.89 8.48
C LEU A 406 -17.69 -1.60 8.43
N ILE A 407 -18.24 -1.27 7.26
CA ILE A 407 -19.67 -0.92 7.13
C ILE A 407 -20.62 -2.12 7.27
N ASN A 408 -20.13 -3.34 7.12
CA ASN A 408 -20.95 -4.53 7.20
C ASN A 408 -21.22 -4.90 8.67
N GLU A 409 -22.50 -5.13 9.04
CA GLU A 409 -22.91 -5.46 10.41
C GLU A 409 -22.29 -6.77 10.93
N ASP A 410 -21.89 -7.68 10.03
CA ASP A 410 -21.24 -8.93 10.37
C ASP A 410 -19.70 -8.81 10.48
N GLY A 411 -19.15 -7.60 10.32
CA GLY A 411 -17.70 -7.35 10.37
C GLY A 411 -16.92 -7.89 9.17
N GLN A 412 -17.62 -8.36 8.11
CA GLN A 412 -16.98 -8.79 6.87
C GLN A 412 -16.40 -7.60 6.13
N VAL A 413 -15.24 -7.81 5.52
CA VAL A 413 -14.56 -6.80 4.69
C VAL A 413 -14.39 -7.37 3.29
N ASP A 414 -15.03 -6.74 2.32
CA ASP A 414 -15.01 -7.21 0.94
C ASP A 414 -13.72 -6.84 0.21
N HIS A 415 -13.27 -7.71 -0.69
CA HIS A 415 -12.25 -7.34 -1.66
C HIS A 415 -12.77 -6.26 -2.61
N LEU A 416 -11.87 -5.34 -3.03
CA LEU A 416 -12.26 -4.22 -3.89
C LEU A 416 -12.92 -4.69 -5.20
N GLY A 417 -12.39 -5.73 -5.84
CA GLY A 417 -12.95 -6.30 -7.06
C GLY A 417 -14.38 -6.79 -6.88
N GLN A 418 -14.70 -7.43 -5.74
CA GLN A 418 -16.05 -7.87 -5.39
C GLN A 418 -16.97 -6.67 -5.16
N ARG A 419 -16.53 -5.69 -4.36
CA ARG A 419 -17.30 -4.47 -4.10
C ARG A 419 -17.65 -3.71 -5.37
N LEU A 420 -16.74 -3.61 -6.34
CA LEU A 420 -16.98 -2.96 -7.62
C LEU A 420 -17.90 -3.77 -8.53
N ALA A 421 -17.97 -5.09 -8.37
CA ALA A 421 -18.89 -5.93 -9.12
C ALA A 421 -20.34 -5.83 -8.60
N ASP A 422 -20.52 -5.62 -7.28
CA ASP A 422 -21.83 -5.63 -6.61
C ASP A 422 -22.46 -4.23 -6.56
N GLY A 423 -21.70 -3.16 -6.67
CA GLY A 423 -22.14 -1.77 -6.47
C GLY A 423 -21.90 -0.81 -7.63
N GLY A 424 -21.39 -1.30 -8.75
CA GLY A 424 -21.10 -0.51 -9.95
C GLY A 424 -22.32 -0.22 -10.81
#